data_3889f97e1ed5563c598978b2d76a7c7f
#
_entry.id   3889f97e1ed5563c598978b2d76a7c7f
#
_cell.length_a   1.000
_cell.length_b   1.000
_cell.length_c   1.000
_cell.angle_alpha   90.00
_cell.angle_beta   90.00
_cell.angle_gamma   90.00
#
_symmetry.space_group_name_H-M   'P 1'
#
loop_
_entity.id
_entity.type
_entity.pdbx_description
1 polymer ?
#
loop_
_entity_poly.entity_id
_entity_poly.type
_entity_poly.pdbx_seq_one_letter_code
_entity_poly.pdbx_strand_id
1 'polypeptide(L)'
;MKHAYEISMSLHHTEDLSVSTLVEELRRLTIELEKLSPSLHEWFLTGETRESALLYDVFASNTATTSALAVLETRLKEEIDPRIISIWNGKEGHAAASLRIMARPAPHLSLVTFVGRPQSFSPDWSLVANVVAQSAGIWAPQYVSVQSNGYSEHRVFKDRPGLGWMLYLPKVLTEKQVPEARALIPVMDKDKTGKDIQTGTILVSVTDEPFSDENPEHVQIANAIEIRLVDQDLLPRFADL
;
A
#
# COMPACT_ATOMS: atom_id res chain seq x y z
N MET A 1 10.61 -11.28 14.68
CA MET A 1 10.16 -10.20 13.78
C MET A 1 9.76 -9.00 14.63
N LYS A 2 10.56 -7.93 14.64
CA LYS A 2 10.38 -6.78 15.55
C LYS A 2 9.80 -5.55 14.83
N HIS A 3 9.83 -5.52 13.51
CA HIS A 3 9.52 -4.34 12.72
C HIS A 3 8.11 -4.40 12.13
N ALA A 4 7.47 -3.24 11.99
CA ALA A 4 6.24 -3.11 11.23
C ALA A 4 6.56 -3.16 9.73
N TYR A 5 5.60 -3.63 8.94
CA TYR A 5 5.62 -3.53 7.49
C TYR A 5 4.72 -2.38 7.04
N GLU A 6 5.17 -1.73 6.01
CA GLU A 6 4.43 -0.65 5.34
C GLU A 6 4.15 -1.06 3.89
N ILE A 7 2.90 -0.89 3.47
CA ILE A 7 2.51 -0.85 2.06
C ILE A 7 2.19 0.60 1.77
N SER A 8 2.99 1.24 0.92
CA SER A 8 2.76 2.62 0.52
C SER A 8 2.64 2.75 -0.99
N MET A 9 1.74 3.61 -1.44
CA MET A 9 1.52 3.85 -2.85
C MET A 9 1.21 5.31 -3.12
N SER A 10 1.64 5.78 -4.27
CA SER A 10 1.38 7.12 -4.77
C SER A 10 0.55 7.05 -6.04
N LEU A 11 -0.45 7.91 -6.15
CA LEU A 11 -1.41 7.89 -7.23
C LEU A 11 -1.96 9.29 -7.55
N HIS A 12 -2.50 9.46 -8.75
CA HIS A 12 -3.30 10.63 -9.10
C HIS A 12 -4.78 10.31 -8.96
N HIS A 13 -5.48 11.02 -8.10
CA HIS A 13 -6.94 10.98 -8.12
C HIS A 13 -7.45 11.80 -9.29
N THR A 14 -8.21 11.15 -10.16
CA THR A 14 -8.83 11.79 -11.34
C THR A 14 -10.30 12.10 -11.11
N GLU A 15 -10.88 11.60 -10.03
CA GLU A 15 -12.31 11.62 -9.73
C GLU A 15 -12.64 12.36 -8.43
N ASP A 16 -13.87 12.22 -8.00
CA ASP A 16 -14.43 12.85 -6.81
C ASP A 16 -13.68 12.46 -5.55
N LEU A 17 -13.21 13.45 -4.80
CA LEU A 17 -12.58 13.29 -3.48
C LEU A 17 -13.60 13.39 -2.34
N SER A 18 -14.87 13.06 -2.57
CA SER A 18 -15.87 13.00 -1.51
C SER A 18 -15.49 11.97 -0.45
N VAL A 19 -15.94 12.19 0.77
CA VAL A 19 -15.70 11.25 1.89
C VAL A 19 -16.21 9.86 1.54
N SER A 20 -17.38 9.77 0.91
CA SER A 20 -17.98 8.48 0.51
C SER A 20 -17.11 7.72 -0.50
N THR A 21 -16.57 8.41 -1.51
CA THR A 21 -15.68 7.81 -2.52
C THR A 21 -14.39 7.30 -1.87
N LEU A 22 -13.73 8.15 -1.06
CA LEU A 22 -12.48 7.77 -0.40
C LEU A 22 -12.66 6.61 0.60
N VAL A 23 -13.78 6.57 1.33
CA VAL A 23 -14.07 5.47 2.25
C VAL A 23 -14.38 4.17 1.48
N GLU A 24 -15.06 4.25 0.34
CA GLU A 24 -15.31 3.06 -0.51
C GLU A 24 -14.01 2.50 -1.10
N GLU A 25 -13.09 3.35 -1.54
CA GLU A 25 -11.75 2.93 -1.97
C GLU A 25 -10.99 2.21 -0.86
N LEU A 26 -11.01 2.79 0.37
CA LEU A 26 -10.42 2.13 1.54
C LEU A 26 -11.10 0.79 1.83
N ARG A 27 -12.44 0.68 1.66
CA ARG A 27 -13.13 -0.59 1.85
C ARG A 27 -12.65 -1.66 0.89
N ARG A 28 -12.48 -1.34 -0.38
CA ARG A 28 -11.96 -2.27 -1.37
C ARG A 28 -10.58 -2.81 -0.97
N LEU A 29 -9.70 -1.95 -0.46
CA LEU A 29 -8.39 -2.38 0.04
C LEU A 29 -8.50 -3.21 1.33
N THR A 30 -9.36 -2.84 2.29
CA THR A 30 -9.48 -3.59 3.55
C THR A 30 -9.97 -5.01 3.34
N ILE A 31 -10.81 -5.28 2.33
CA ILE A 31 -11.23 -6.63 1.93
C ILE A 31 -10.02 -7.48 1.54
N GLU A 32 -9.06 -6.90 0.85
CA GLU A 32 -7.84 -7.60 0.46
C GLU A 32 -6.88 -7.77 1.65
N LEU A 33 -6.77 -6.76 2.52
CA LEU A 33 -5.95 -6.81 3.73
C LEU A 33 -6.44 -7.89 4.72
N GLU A 34 -7.74 -8.17 4.79
CA GLU A 34 -8.29 -9.25 5.63
C GLU A 34 -7.64 -10.61 5.34
N LYS A 35 -7.18 -10.84 4.11
CA LYS A 35 -6.49 -12.08 3.71
C LYS A 35 -5.09 -12.22 4.32
N LEU A 36 -4.49 -11.12 4.76
CA LEU A 36 -3.17 -11.14 5.42
C LEU A 36 -3.25 -11.60 6.87
N SER A 37 -4.34 -11.24 7.57
CA SER A 37 -4.52 -11.60 8.98
C SER A 37 -5.97 -11.43 9.43
N PRO A 38 -6.51 -12.35 10.26
CA PRO A 38 -7.84 -12.18 10.87
C PRO A 38 -7.97 -10.91 11.72
N SER A 39 -6.85 -10.33 12.19
CA SER A 39 -6.86 -9.09 12.96
C SER A 39 -7.24 -7.85 12.14
N LEU A 40 -7.33 -7.97 10.81
CA LEU A 40 -7.65 -6.90 9.87
C LEU A 40 -9.12 -6.91 9.40
N HIS A 41 -9.98 -7.64 10.10
CA HIS A 41 -11.40 -7.73 9.75
C HIS A 41 -12.21 -6.49 10.16
N GLU A 42 -11.88 -5.90 11.32
CA GLU A 42 -12.56 -4.75 11.90
C GLU A 42 -11.73 -3.48 11.74
N TRP A 43 -12.39 -2.37 11.41
CA TRP A 43 -11.76 -1.07 11.23
C TRP A 43 -12.56 0.04 11.90
N PHE A 44 -11.89 0.92 12.62
CA PHE A 44 -12.45 2.01 13.41
C PHE A 44 -11.88 3.34 12.98
N LEU A 45 -12.63 4.42 13.19
CA LEU A 45 -12.09 5.78 13.05
C LEU A 45 -11.04 6.05 14.15
N THR A 46 -10.05 6.86 13.84
CA THR A 46 -9.13 7.37 14.86
C THR A 46 -9.84 8.38 15.76
N GLY A 47 -9.50 8.41 17.05
CA GLY A 47 -10.06 9.30 18.07
C GLY A 47 -8.99 9.82 19.02
N GLU A 48 -9.36 10.76 19.91
CA GLU A 48 -8.45 11.29 20.92
C GLU A 48 -8.07 10.25 21.99
N THR A 49 -9.01 9.37 22.31
CA THR A 49 -8.81 8.23 23.21
C THR A 49 -9.18 6.93 22.52
N ARG A 50 -8.69 5.81 23.06
CA ARG A 50 -9.05 4.48 22.54
C ARG A 50 -10.55 4.22 22.63
N GLU A 51 -11.17 4.59 23.74
CA GLU A 51 -12.61 4.43 23.97
C GLU A 51 -13.41 5.21 22.95
N SER A 52 -13.03 6.46 22.66
CA SER A 52 -13.71 7.29 21.66
C SER A 52 -13.51 6.77 20.24
N ALA A 53 -12.34 6.21 19.94
CA ALA A 53 -12.03 5.61 18.63
C ALA A 53 -12.86 4.36 18.37
N LEU A 54 -13.09 3.49 19.36
CA LEU A 54 -13.86 2.25 19.22
C LEU A 54 -15.38 2.45 19.13
N LEU A 55 -15.87 3.69 19.24
CA LEU A 55 -17.30 4.00 19.10
C LEU A 55 -17.79 3.96 17.65
N TYR A 56 -16.90 4.07 16.68
CA TYR A 56 -17.28 4.23 15.28
C TYR A 56 -16.61 3.17 14.41
N ASP A 57 -17.33 2.05 14.21
CA ASP A 57 -16.98 1.09 13.14
C ASP A 57 -17.06 1.81 11.80
N VAL A 58 -16.01 1.69 11.01
CA VAL A 58 -15.98 2.31 9.67
C VAL A 58 -16.84 1.51 8.69
N PHE A 59 -16.81 0.18 8.81
CA PHE A 59 -17.52 -0.72 7.90
C PHE A 59 -18.44 -1.67 8.62
N ALA A 60 -19.63 -1.91 8.04
CA ALA A 60 -20.56 -2.95 8.45
C ALA A 60 -21.15 -3.60 7.19
N SER A 61 -21.28 -4.92 7.18
CA SER A 61 -21.83 -5.67 6.03
C SER A 61 -21.21 -5.27 4.68
N ASN A 62 -19.91 -5.06 4.66
CA ASN A 62 -19.12 -4.64 3.47
C ASN A 62 -19.37 -3.22 2.95
N THR A 63 -20.06 -2.38 3.70
CA THR A 63 -20.30 -0.98 3.34
C THR A 63 -19.86 -0.03 4.44
N ALA A 64 -19.61 1.23 4.10
CA ALA A 64 -19.36 2.27 5.07
C ALA A 64 -20.56 2.49 5.98
N THR A 65 -20.33 2.67 7.29
CA THR A 65 -21.40 2.99 8.23
C THR A 65 -21.83 4.45 8.10
N THR A 66 -23.12 4.72 8.26
CA THR A 66 -23.65 6.10 8.23
C THR A 66 -23.01 6.97 9.31
N SER A 67 -22.73 6.39 10.49
CA SER A 67 -22.07 7.11 11.60
C SER A 67 -20.65 7.52 11.26
N ALA A 68 -19.85 6.62 10.66
CA ALA A 68 -18.49 6.94 10.26
C ALA A 68 -18.46 8.02 9.16
N LEU A 69 -19.34 7.91 8.16
CA LEU A 69 -19.45 8.93 7.10
C LEU A 69 -19.81 10.29 7.68
N ALA A 70 -20.83 10.39 8.56
CA ALA A 70 -21.22 11.66 9.17
C ALA A 70 -20.10 12.30 10.01
N VAL A 71 -19.35 11.48 10.77
CA VAL A 71 -18.18 11.98 11.54
C VAL A 71 -17.10 12.48 10.61
N LEU A 72 -16.77 11.74 9.55
CA LEU A 72 -15.73 12.13 8.60
C LEU A 72 -16.14 13.38 7.80
N GLU A 73 -17.38 13.47 7.33
CA GLU A 73 -17.89 14.67 6.65
C GLU A 73 -17.80 15.91 7.54
N THR A 74 -18.09 15.76 8.86
CA THR A 74 -17.98 16.85 9.80
C THR A 74 -16.52 17.26 10.02
N ARG A 75 -15.61 16.29 10.17
CA ARG A 75 -14.17 16.55 10.38
C ARG A 75 -13.51 17.20 9.16
N LEU A 76 -13.88 16.75 7.96
CA LEU A 76 -13.28 17.18 6.70
C LEU A 76 -14.03 18.33 6.01
N LYS A 77 -15.05 18.91 6.67
CA LYS A 77 -15.88 19.96 6.09
C LYS A 77 -15.09 21.17 5.58
N GLU A 78 -14.03 21.52 6.31
CA GLU A 78 -13.18 22.69 6.00
C GLU A 78 -11.83 22.27 5.39
N GLU A 79 -11.53 20.96 5.36
CA GLU A 79 -10.29 20.43 4.78
C GLU A 79 -10.49 20.14 3.30
N ILE A 80 -9.87 20.97 2.45
CA ILE A 80 -9.99 20.82 0.99
C ILE A 80 -8.77 20.12 0.40
N ASP A 81 -7.55 20.43 0.88
CA ASP A 81 -6.29 19.88 0.37
C ASP A 81 -5.19 19.90 1.46
N PRO A 82 -4.66 18.75 1.86
CA PRO A 82 -5.14 17.40 1.54
C PRO A 82 -6.37 16.97 2.38
N ARG A 83 -7.19 16.05 1.86
CA ARG A 83 -8.17 15.32 2.67
C ARG A 83 -7.53 14.08 3.26
N ILE A 84 -7.51 13.97 4.59
CA ILE A 84 -6.84 12.87 5.30
C ILE A 84 -7.87 12.03 6.03
N ILE A 85 -7.99 10.75 5.64
CA ILE A 85 -8.77 9.75 6.38
C ILE A 85 -7.79 8.73 6.94
N SER A 86 -7.86 8.49 8.25
CA SER A 86 -7.08 7.46 8.94
C SER A 86 -8.01 6.55 9.71
N ILE A 87 -7.81 5.25 9.53
CA ILE A 87 -8.54 4.18 10.22
C ILE A 87 -7.55 3.19 10.83
N TRP A 88 -7.97 2.46 11.85
CA TRP A 88 -7.14 1.48 12.53
C TRP A 88 -7.97 0.25 12.89
N ASN A 89 -7.29 -0.88 13.15
CA ASN A 89 -7.97 -2.16 13.38
C ASN A 89 -8.39 -2.42 14.85
N GLY A 90 -8.41 -1.40 15.70
CA GLY A 90 -8.82 -1.54 17.11
C GLY A 90 -7.87 -2.36 18.00
N LYS A 91 -6.77 -2.89 17.45
CA LYS A 91 -5.81 -3.73 18.17
C LYS A 91 -4.59 -2.92 18.60
N GLU A 92 -3.91 -3.39 19.65
CA GLU A 92 -2.69 -2.80 20.18
C GLU A 92 -1.50 -3.76 20.07
N GLY A 93 -0.29 -3.26 20.34
CA GLY A 93 0.93 -4.04 20.33
C GLY A 93 1.24 -4.68 18.99
N HIS A 94 1.51 -5.99 18.98
CA HIS A 94 1.97 -6.69 17.77
C HIS A 94 0.86 -7.00 16.76
N ALA A 95 -0.41 -6.82 17.12
CA ALA A 95 -1.56 -6.99 16.24
C ALA A 95 -2.10 -5.67 15.69
N ALA A 96 -1.50 -4.54 16.07
CA ALA A 96 -1.95 -3.21 15.64
C ALA A 96 -1.72 -2.99 14.14
N ALA A 97 -2.69 -2.36 13.49
CA ALA A 97 -2.57 -1.91 12.12
C ALA A 97 -3.33 -0.59 11.90
N SER A 98 -2.86 0.19 10.96
CA SER A 98 -3.49 1.44 10.52
C SER A 98 -3.47 1.57 9.00
N LEU A 99 -4.48 2.22 8.46
CA LEU A 99 -4.60 2.54 7.05
C LEU A 99 -4.95 4.02 6.93
N ARG A 100 -4.22 4.72 6.07
CA ARG A 100 -4.40 6.15 5.81
C ARG A 100 -4.48 6.42 4.32
N ILE A 101 -5.39 7.29 3.94
CA ILE A 101 -5.38 7.95 2.66
C ILE A 101 -5.19 9.45 2.86
N MET A 102 -4.24 10.04 2.14
CA MET A 102 -4.06 11.47 2.00
C MET A 102 -4.39 11.81 0.55
N ALA A 103 -5.61 12.25 0.33
CA ALA A 103 -6.13 12.52 -1.00
C ALA A 103 -5.92 13.99 -1.39
N ARG A 104 -5.44 14.21 -2.61
CA ARG A 104 -5.21 15.53 -3.21
C ARG A 104 -5.81 15.60 -4.60
N PRO A 105 -6.35 16.75 -5.00
CA PRO A 105 -6.79 16.94 -6.36
C PRO A 105 -5.60 16.97 -7.34
N ALA A 106 -5.82 16.48 -8.56
CA ALA A 106 -4.81 16.60 -9.61
C ALA A 106 -4.40 18.09 -9.81
N PRO A 107 -3.13 18.39 -10.09
CA PRO A 107 -2.07 17.46 -10.49
C PRO A 107 -1.28 16.83 -9.30
N HIS A 108 -1.65 17.12 -8.06
CA HIS A 108 -0.91 16.64 -6.90
C HIS A 108 -1.10 15.14 -6.67
N LEU A 109 -0.07 14.50 -6.14
CA LEU A 109 -0.13 13.09 -5.76
C LEU A 109 -0.89 12.89 -4.46
N SER A 110 -1.74 11.90 -4.46
CA SER A 110 -2.31 11.29 -3.27
C SER A 110 -1.42 10.16 -2.77
N LEU A 111 -1.48 9.88 -1.46
CA LEU A 111 -0.73 8.82 -0.82
C LEU A 111 -1.67 7.91 -0.05
N VAL A 112 -1.56 6.60 -0.26
CA VAL A 112 -2.21 5.59 0.57
C VAL A 112 -1.13 4.80 1.30
N THR A 113 -1.29 4.65 2.62
CA THR A 113 -0.31 3.95 3.46
C THR A 113 -1.02 3.00 4.41
N PHE A 114 -0.70 1.72 4.32
CA PHE A 114 -1.03 0.70 5.33
C PHE A 114 0.22 0.39 6.15
N VAL A 115 0.09 0.38 7.47
CA VAL A 115 1.13 -0.05 8.40
C VAL A 115 0.60 -1.19 9.23
N GLY A 116 1.21 -2.38 9.12
CA GLY A 116 0.87 -3.57 9.89
C GLY A 116 2.01 -4.02 10.80
N ARG A 117 1.71 -4.30 12.08
CA ARG A 117 2.64 -4.94 12.99
C ARG A 117 2.78 -6.44 12.66
N PRO A 118 3.79 -7.15 13.19
CA PRO A 118 4.09 -8.53 12.75
C PRO A 118 2.93 -9.53 12.78
N GLN A 119 1.98 -9.41 13.73
CA GLN A 119 0.82 -10.31 13.81
C GLN A 119 -0.35 -9.86 12.91
N SER A 120 -0.33 -8.64 12.41
CA SER A 120 -1.31 -8.13 11.45
C SER A 120 -0.79 -8.20 10.01
N PHE A 121 0.34 -8.87 9.77
CA PHE A 121 0.93 -8.99 8.43
C PHE A 121 1.28 -10.45 8.15
N SER A 122 0.98 -10.94 6.94
CA SER A 122 1.26 -12.32 6.57
C SER A 122 2.76 -12.55 6.32
N PRO A 123 3.34 -13.67 6.79
CA PRO A 123 4.67 -14.10 6.35
C PRO A 123 4.67 -14.65 4.92
N ASP A 124 3.51 -14.99 4.36
CA ASP A 124 3.37 -15.50 3.00
C ASP A 124 3.44 -14.35 1.99
N TRP A 125 4.54 -14.29 1.27
CA TRP A 125 4.79 -13.27 0.26
C TRP A 125 3.74 -13.27 -0.86
N SER A 126 3.15 -14.41 -1.19
CA SER A 126 2.15 -14.50 -2.27
C SER A 126 0.85 -13.79 -1.90
N LEU A 127 0.43 -13.85 -0.63
CA LEU A 127 -0.71 -13.09 -0.13
C LEU A 127 -0.44 -11.58 -0.16
N VAL A 128 0.77 -11.18 0.23
CA VAL A 128 1.19 -9.77 0.17
C VAL A 128 1.21 -9.27 -1.27
N ALA A 129 1.78 -10.06 -2.18
CA ALA A 129 1.80 -9.73 -3.60
C ALA A 129 0.38 -9.60 -4.19
N ASN A 130 -0.57 -10.44 -3.74
CA ASN A 130 -1.97 -10.29 -4.15
C ASN A 130 -2.56 -8.95 -3.69
N VAL A 131 -2.32 -8.52 -2.45
CA VAL A 131 -2.77 -7.19 -1.97
C VAL A 131 -2.17 -6.08 -2.83
N VAL A 132 -0.90 -6.16 -3.19
CA VAL A 132 -0.24 -5.20 -4.10
C VAL A 132 -0.91 -5.19 -5.47
N ALA A 133 -1.21 -6.36 -6.05
CA ALA A 133 -1.88 -6.47 -7.34
C ALA A 133 -3.30 -5.86 -7.30
N GLN A 134 -4.08 -6.15 -6.26
CA GLN A 134 -5.42 -5.58 -6.09
C GLN A 134 -5.38 -4.05 -5.88
N SER A 135 -4.38 -3.54 -5.15
CA SER A 135 -4.16 -2.10 -5.00
C SER A 135 -3.94 -1.42 -6.35
N ALA A 136 -3.20 -2.06 -7.26
CA ALA A 136 -3.02 -1.56 -8.62
C ALA A 136 -4.35 -1.47 -9.40
N GLY A 137 -5.25 -2.44 -9.21
CA GLY A 137 -6.58 -2.41 -9.81
C GLY A 137 -7.55 -1.39 -9.19
N ILE A 138 -7.33 -0.99 -7.92
CA ILE A 138 -8.17 0.02 -7.25
C ILE A 138 -7.81 1.43 -7.73
N TRP A 139 -6.51 1.77 -7.85
CA TRP A 139 -6.05 3.15 -7.99
C TRP A 139 -5.13 3.42 -9.19
N ALA A 140 -4.71 2.40 -9.94
CA ALA A 140 -3.70 2.55 -11.00
C ALA A 140 -2.48 3.39 -10.54
N PRO A 141 -1.80 3.02 -9.43
CA PRO A 141 -0.79 3.86 -8.78
C PRO A 141 0.48 3.99 -9.62
N GLN A 142 1.25 5.03 -9.38
CA GLN A 142 2.57 5.25 -9.98
C GLN A 142 3.59 4.23 -9.47
N TYR A 143 3.43 3.77 -8.24
CA TYR A 143 4.13 2.63 -7.64
C TYR A 143 3.36 2.12 -6.42
N VAL A 144 3.64 0.87 -6.01
CA VAL A 144 3.32 0.33 -4.69
C VAL A 144 4.60 -0.28 -4.11
N SER A 145 5.02 0.17 -2.95
CA SER A 145 6.20 -0.35 -2.23
C SER A 145 5.76 -1.11 -0.98
N VAL A 146 6.35 -2.27 -0.73
CA VAL A 146 6.19 -3.04 0.51
C VAL A 146 7.55 -3.16 1.18
N GLN A 147 7.69 -2.61 2.39
CA GLN A 147 8.97 -2.59 3.08
C GLN A 147 8.82 -2.72 4.59
N SER A 148 9.87 -3.14 5.28
CA SER A 148 9.98 -2.96 6.73
C SER A 148 10.31 -1.49 7.06
N ASN A 149 9.85 -1.00 8.20
CA ASN A 149 10.03 0.41 8.57
C ASN A 149 11.50 0.86 8.60
N GLY A 150 12.45 -0.04 8.90
CA GLY A 150 13.88 0.27 8.93
C GLY A 150 14.53 0.32 7.54
N TYR A 151 13.91 -0.28 6.52
CA TYR A 151 14.53 -0.34 5.19
C TYR A 151 14.77 1.04 4.55
N SER A 152 14.02 2.05 4.94
CA SER A 152 14.22 3.42 4.45
C SER A 152 15.64 3.96 4.67
N GLU A 153 16.36 3.46 5.70
CA GLU A 153 17.74 3.83 5.99
C GLU A 153 18.74 3.12 5.04
N HIS A 154 18.36 1.97 4.53
CA HIS A 154 19.20 1.10 3.68
C HIS A 154 19.03 1.34 2.18
N ARG A 155 18.01 2.11 1.74
CA ARG A 155 17.77 2.40 0.32
C ARG A 155 18.98 3.07 -0.34
N VAL A 156 19.31 2.63 -1.55
CA VAL A 156 20.38 3.23 -2.36
C VAL A 156 20.00 4.65 -2.81
N PHE A 157 18.76 4.83 -3.27
CA PHE A 157 18.26 6.10 -3.81
C PHE A 157 17.18 6.67 -2.91
N LYS A 158 17.44 7.83 -2.30
CA LYS A 158 16.50 8.49 -1.38
C LYS A 158 15.41 9.29 -2.10
N ASP A 159 15.64 9.64 -3.35
CA ASP A 159 14.76 10.41 -4.22
C ASP A 159 13.82 9.54 -5.07
N ARG A 160 13.77 8.21 -4.82
CA ARG A 160 12.99 7.22 -5.57
C ARG A 160 12.25 6.26 -4.63
N PRO A 161 11.19 5.57 -5.09
CA PRO A 161 10.57 4.48 -4.32
C PRO A 161 11.60 3.41 -3.96
N GLY A 162 11.60 2.97 -2.69
CA GLY A 162 12.39 1.83 -2.27
C GLY A 162 11.71 0.52 -2.64
N LEU A 163 12.49 -0.51 -2.98
CA LEU A 163 11.96 -1.83 -3.26
C LEU A 163 11.58 -2.58 -1.98
N GLY A 164 12.50 -2.63 -1.00
CA GLY A 164 12.30 -3.43 0.21
C GLY A 164 11.94 -4.88 -0.10
N TRP A 165 10.76 -5.32 0.32
CA TRP A 165 10.25 -6.67 0.02
C TRP A 165 9.69 -6.76 -1.39
N MET A 166 8.84 -5.78 -1.78
CA MET A 166 8.19 -5.77 -3.09
C MET A 166 8.06 -4.35 -3.63
N LEU A 167 8.10 -4.24 -4.95
CA LEU A 167 7.80 -3.00 -5.66
C LEU A 167 6.95 -3.30 -6.89
N TYR A 168 5.76 -2.74 -6.94
CA TYR A 168 4.97 -2.66 -8.18
C TYR A 168 5.36 -1.43 -8.97
N LEU A 169 5.55 -1.61 -10.27
CA LEU A 169 5.66 -0.53 -11.24
C LEU A 169 4.66 -0.75 -12.37
N PRO A 170 4.01 0.32 -12.90
CA PRO A 170 3.11 0.24 -14.06
C PRO A 170 3.91 0.08 -15.36
N LYS A 171 4.78 -0.92 -15.39
CA LYS A 171 5.67 -1.27 -16.52
C LYS A 171 5.74 -2.79 -16.66
N VAL A 172 5.77 -3.26 -17.90
CA VAL A 172 6.01 -4.68 -18.19
C VAL A 172 7.51 -4.94 -18.11
N LEU A 173 7.93 -5.68 -17.09
CA LEU A 173 9.34 -6.01 -16.84
C LEU A 173 9.58 -7.52 -17.05
N THR A 174 10.80 -7.86 -17.44
CA THR A 174 11.23 -9.24 -17.75
C THR A 174 12.39 -9.67 -16.86
N GLU A 175 12.57 -10.96 -16.67
CA GLU A 175 13.70 -11.54 -15.93
C GLU A 175 15.08 -11.12 -16.50
N LYS A 176 15.15 -10.86 -17.82
CA LYS A 176 16.39 -10.37 -18.43
C LYS A 176 16.74 -8.95 -18.01
N GLN A 177 15.72 -8.14 -17.73
CA GLN A 177 15.92 -6.75 -17.25
C GLN A 177 16.25 -6.70 -15.76
N VAL A 178 15.71 -7.61 -14.96
CA VAL A 178 15.90 -7.63 -13.50
C VAL A 178 16.20 -9.04 -13.01
N PRO A 179 17.36 -9.62 -13.37
CA PRO A 179 17.71 -10.99 -13.01
C PRO A 179 17.96 -11.18 -11.50
N GLU A 180 18.11 -10.11 -10.73
CA GLU A 180 18.28 -10.13 -9.28
C GLU A 180 16.96 -10.38 -8.53
N ALA A 181 15.81 -10.14 -9.16
CA ALA A 181 14.50 -10.38 -8.56
C ALA A 181 14.26 -11.88 -8.32
N ARG A 182 13.74 -12.21 -7.15
CA ARG A 182 13.37 -13.61 -6.80
C ARG A 182 12.06 -14.04 -7.45
N ALA A 183 11.17 -13.08 -7.70
CA ALA A 183 9.99 -13.30 -8.53
C ALA A 183 9.61 -12.01 -9.27
N LEU A 184 9.03 -12.16 -10.44
CA LEU A 184 8.35 -11.13 -11.22
C LEU A 184 6.91 -11.56 -11.44
N ILE A 185 5.95 -10.80 -10.92
CA ILE A 185 4.53 -11.15 -11.00
C ILE A 185 3.85 -10.16 -11.94
N PRO A 186 3.29 -10.63 -13.06
CA PRO A 186 2.54 -9.77 -13.95
C PRO A 186 1.23 -9.33 -13.28
N VAL A 187 0.95 -8.04 -13.30
CA VAL A 187 -0.36 -7.48 -12.92
C VAL A 187 -1.19 -7.33 -14.18
N MET A 188 -2.34 -8.00 -14.18
CA MET A 188 -3.23 -8.08 -15.34
C MET A 188 -4.46 -7.21 -15.11
N ASP A 189 -4.96 -6.61 -16.18
CA ASP A 189 -6.23 -5.90 -16.21
C ASP A 189 -6.90 -6.14 -17.58
N LYS A 190 -8.14 -5.68 -17.73
CA LYS A 190 -8.86 -5.76 -18.99
C LYS A 190 -8.77 -4.47 -19.78
N ASP A 191 -8.42 -4.58 -21.06
CA ASP A 191 -8.49 -3.45 -21.97
C ASP A 191 -9.95 -3.07 -22.28
N LYS A 192 -10.13 -1.98 -23.06
CA LYS A 192 -11.46 -1.49 -23.46
C LYS A 192 -12.28 -2.51 -24.26
N THR A 193 -11.66 -3.58 -24.75
CA THR A 193 -12.31 -4.67 -25.49
C THR A 193 -12.61 -5.88 -24.61
N GLY A 194 -12.21 -5.87 -23.33
CA GLY A 194 -12.36 -6.97 -22.38
C GLY A 194 -11.24 -8.02 -22.47
N LYS A 195 -10.16 -7.75 -23.24
CA LYS A 195 -9.00 -8.63 -23.35
C LYS A 195 -8.04 -8.37 -22.20
N ASP A 196 -7.50 -9.46 -21.63
CA ASP A 196 -6.48 -9.38 -20.59
C ASP A 196 -5.18 -8.78 -21.16
N ILE A 197 -4.69 -7.72 -20.50
CA ILE A 197 -3.42 -7.06 -20.79
C ILE A 197 -2.60 -6.95 -19.51
N GLN A 198 -1.29 -7.03 -19.63
CA GLN A 198 -0.40 -6.73 -18.51
C GLN A 198 -0.25 -5.23 -18.37
N THR A 199 -0.63 -4.69 -17.20
CA THR A 199 -0.57 -3.25 -16.88
C THR A 199 0.65 -2.90 -16.02
N GLY A 200 1.30 -3.89 -15.40
CA GLY A 200 2.46 -3.65 -14.56
C GLY A 200 3.15 -4.94 -14.13
N THR A 201 4.17 -4.80 -13.32
CA THR A 201 4.94 -5.91 -12.76
C THR A 201 5.25 -5.66 -11.28
N ILE A 202 5.06 -6.67 -10.44
CA ILE A 202 5.52 -6.68 -9.06
C ILE A 202 6.88 -7.39 -9.02
N LEU A 203 7.90 -6.70 -8.54
CA LEU A 203 9.22 -7.25 -8.27
C LEU A 203 9.27 -7.70 -6.81
N VAL A 204 9.76 -8.91 -6.57
CA VAL A 204 9.89 -9.49 -5.21
C VAL A 204 11.37 -9.76 -4.94
N SER A 205 11.89 -9.27 -3.81
CA SER A 205 13.29 -9.45 -3.41
C SER A 205 13.53 -10.75 -2.65
N VAL A 206 12.55 -11.22 -1.87
CA VAL A 206 12.66 -12.39 -0.99
C VAL A 206 11.38 -13.21 -1.06
N THR A 207 11.49 -14.53 -1.22
CA THR A 207 10.33 -15.45 -1.38
C THR A 207 10.30 -16.60 -0.37
N ASP A 208 11.36 -16.87 0.35
CA ASP A 208 11.51 -17.96 1.31
C ASP A 208 11.15 -17.58 2.74
N GLU A 209 11.27 -16.31 3.09
CA GLU A 209 10.86 -15.76 4.39
C GLU A 209 10.41 -14.29 4.25
N PRO A 210 9.78 -13.69 5.30
CA PRO A 210 9.49 -12.26 5.29
C PRO A 210 10.76 -11.42 5.21
N PHE A 211 10.73 -10.36 4.39
CA PHE A 211 11.84 -9.43 4.28
C PHE A 211 12.22 -8.82 5.64
N SER A 212 13.50 -8.77 5.92
CA SER A 212 14.05 -8.11 7.12
C SER A 212 15.18 -7.16 6.73
N ASP A 213 15.08 -5.90 7.17
CA ASP A 213 16.16 -4.90 7.06
C ASP A 213 17.33 -5.20 8.00
N GLU A 214 17.16 -6.09 9.00
CA GLU A 214 18.24 -6.62 9.84
C GLU A 214 19.03 -7.76 9.14
N ASN A 215 18.51 -8.33 8.04
CA ASN A 215 19.20 -9.35 7.25
C ASN A 215 20.00 -8.69 6.11
N PRO A 216 21.34 -8.69 6.15
CA PRO A 216 22.17 -8.04 5.12
C PRO A 216 21.96 -8.62 3.71
N GLU A 217 21.63 -9.90 3.58
CA GLU A 217 21.37 -10.53 2.28
C GLU A 217 20.10 -9.98 1.65
N HIS A 218 19.02 -9.83 2.44
CA HIS A 218 17.77 -9.23 1.96
C HIS A 218 17.97 -7.80 1.47
N VAL A 219 18.70 -6.99 2.26
CA VAL A 219 19.05 -5.62 1.90
C VAL A 219 19.92 -5.58 0.62
N GLN A 220 20.90 -6.46 0.50
CA GLN A 220 21.76 -6.54 -0.68
C GLN A 220 20.96 -6.87 -1.95
N ILE A 221 20.02 -7.83 -1.88
CA ILE A 221 19.16 -8.19 -3.02
C ILE A 221 18.28 -7.02 -3.42
N ALA A 222 17.62 -6.39 -2.45
CA ALA A 222 16.76 -5.24 -2.70
C ALA A 222 17.53 -4.08 -3.34
N ASN A 223 18.70 -3.76 -2.82
CA ASN A 223 19.58 -2.72 -3.35
C ASN A 223 20.09 -3.05 -4.76
N ALA A 224 20.42 -4.32 -5.04
CA ALA A 224 20.86 -4.73 -6.38
C ALA A 224 19.73 -4.53 -7.42
N ILE A 225 18.47 -4.83 -7.05
CA ILE A 225 17.31 -4.57 -7.89
C ILE A 225 17.11 -3.06 -8.10
N GLU A 226 17.20 -2.24 -7.05
CA GLU A 226 17.09 -0.78 -7.17
C GLU A 226 18.14 -0.21 -8.15
N ILE A 227 19.40 -0.63 -8.01
CA ILE A 227 20.49 -0.22 -8.91
C ILE A 227 20.18 -0.63 -10.35
N ARG A 228 19.76 -1.88 -10.55
CA ARG A 228 19.41 -2.41 -11.88
C ARG A 228 18.29 -1.61 -12.54
N LEU A 229 17.25 -1.23 -11.79
CA LEU A 229 16.14 -0.44 -12.29
C LEU A 229 16.58 0.99 -12.65
N VAL A 230 17.45 1.59 -11.86
CA VAL A 230 18.00 2.94 -12.14
C VAL A 230 18.88 2.94 -13.37
N ASP A 231 19.78 1.95 -13.51
CA ASP A 231 20.68 1.82 -14.67
C ASP A 231 19.94 1.72 -16.01
N GLN A 232 18.68 1.26 -15.97
CA GLN A 232 17.80 1.12 -17.16
C GLN A 232 16.75 2.23 -17.26
N ASP A 233 16.77 3.24 -16.39
CA ASP A 233 15.77 4.31 -16.30
C ASP A 233 14.33 3.80 -16.09
N LEU A 234 14.19 2.75 -15.30
CA LEU A 234 12.92 2.10 -15.00
C LEU A 234 12.32 2.55 -13.65
N LEU A 235 13.14 2.98 -12.70
CA LEU A 235 12.69 3.44 -11.38
C LEU A 235 12.47 4.97 -11.40
N PRO A 236 11.22 5.45 -11.26
CA PRO A 236 10.93 6.87 -11.34
C PRO A 236 11.51 7.64 -10.14
N ARG A 237 11.78 8.93 -10.32
CA ARG A 237 12.05 9.84 -9.21
C ARG A 237 10.72 10.38 -8.65
N PHE A 238 10.69 10.68 -7.36
CA PHE A 238 9.52 11.32 -6.75
C PHE A 238 9.18 12.68 -7.38
N ALA A 239 10.17 13.38 -7.91
CA ALA A 239 9.98 14.66 -8.60
C ALA A 239 9.35 14.53 -10.01
N ASP A 240 9.35 13.32 -10.58
CA ASP A 240 8.85 13.04 -11.93
C ASP A 240 7.46 12.37 -11.93
N LEU A 241 6.90 12.12 -10.72
CA LEU A 241 5.60 11.48 -10.49
C LEU A 241 4.44 12.47 -10.52
#